data_78dc1fb7967e005375b52a88bc2a5314
#
_entry.id   78dc1fb7967e005375b52a88bc2a5314
#
_cell.length_a   1.000
_cell.length_b   1.000
_cell.length_c   1.000
_cell.angle_alpha   90.00
_cell.angle_beta   90.00
_cell.angle_gamma   90.00
#
_symmetry.space_group_name_H-M   'P 1'
#
loop_
_entity.id
_entity.type
_entity.pdbx_description
1 polymer ?
#
loop_
_entity_poly.entity_id
_entity_poly.type
_entity_poly.pdbx_seq_one_letter_code
_entity_poly.pdbx_strand_id
1 'polypeptide(L)'
;TWTRGRATLLGDAAHAMPPFTGQGAVMALEDAAVLGRAAAVATDPDEALRRYEAARHPRASAALAMSRSRAPLYFGDEPAQQVRELGAGMAEIRTLYDYDAGTVPV
;
A
#
# COMPACT_ATOMS: atom_id res chain seq x y z
N THR A 1 5.31 8.39 9.89
CA THR A 1 6.46 8.96 9.14
C THR A 1 7.41 7.83 8.78
N TRP A 2 7.74 7.70 7.51
CA TRP A 2 8.69 6.71 6.99
C TRP A 2 10.08 7.30 6.79
N THR A 3 10.14 8.61 6.56
CA THR A 3 11.37 9.32 6.24
C THR A 3 11.93 10.07 7.44
N ARG A 4 13.25 9.94 7.66
CA ARG A 4 13.97 10.70 8.66
C ARG A 4 15.35 11.09 8.11
N GLY A 5 15.56 12.38 7.85
CA GLY A 5 16.76 12.84 7.19
C GLY A 5 16.93 12.18 5.82
N ARG A 6 18.08 11.59 5.56
CA ARG A 6 18.41 10.94 4.28
C ARG A 6 18.10 9.44 4.22
N ALA A 7 17.18 8.97 5.08
CA ALA A 7 16.75 7.59 5.12
C ALA A 7 15.21 7.51 5.05
N THR A 8 14.69 6.53 4.32
CA THR A 8 13.26 6.22 4.27
C THR A 8 13.02 4.72 4.34
N LEU A 9 11.84 4.34 4.81
CA LEU A 9 11.37 2.94 4.81
C LEU A 9 10.64 2.65 3.49
N LEU A 10 10.69 1.38 3.06
CA LEU A 10 10.03 0.89 1.85
C LEU A 10 9.51 -0.54 2.08
N GLY A 11 8.41 -0.89 1.42
CA GLY A 11 7.82 -2.22 1.52
C GLY A 11 7.44 -2.60 2.95
N ASP A 12 7.70 -3.84 3.34
CA ASP A 12 7.32 -4.35 4.67
C ASP A 12 7.97 -3.59 5.84
N ALA A 13 9.10 -2.93 5.63
CA ALA A 13 9.70 -2.06 6.64
C ALA A 13 8.82 -0.84 6.95
N ALA A 14 8.04 -0.37 5.96
CA ALA A 14 7.15 0.78 6.08
C ALA A 14 5.71 0.39 6.43
N HIS A 15 5.21 -0.72 5.84
CA HIS A 15 3.79 -1.06 5.87
C HIS A 15 3.52 -2.57 5.88
N ALA A 16 4.26 -3.34 6.72
CA ALA A 16 3.97 -4.77 6.89
C ALA A 16 2.48 -5.00 7.13
N MET A 17 1.87 -5.85 6.31
CA MET A 17 0.44 -6.09 6.35
C MET A 17 0.08 -7.57 6.35
N PRO A 18 -1.05 -7.96 6.96
CA PRO A 18 -1.57 -9.32 6.86
C PRO A 18 -1.82 -9.71 5.39
N PRO A 19 -1.72 -11.00 5.01
CA PRO A 19 -1.80 -11.44 3.61
C PRO A 19 -3.23 -11.45 3.03
N PHE A 20 -4.24 -10.97 3.75
CA PHE A 20 -5.67 -11.15 3.42
C PHE A 20 -6.13 -10.46 2.13
N THR A 21 -5.38 -9.51 1.61
CA THR A 21 -5.63 -8.88 0.31
C THR A 21 -4.58 -9.24 -0.75
N GLY A 22 -3.51 -9.93 -0.36
CA GLY A 22 -2.38 -10.24 -1.25
C GLY A 22 -1.58 -9.03 -1.73
N GLN A 23 -1.74 -7.85 -1.11
CA GLN A 23 -1.22 -6.59 -1.64
C GLN A 23 0.19 -6.21 -1.15
N GLY A 24 0.78 -6.93 -0.18
CA GLY A 24 2.09 -6.55 0.38
C GLY A 24 3.18 -6.38 -0.66
N ALA A 25 3.38 -7.38 -1.52
CA ALA A 25 4.38 -7.32 -2.59
C ALA A 25 4.05 -6.25 -3.63
N VAL A 26 2.77 -6.06 -3.97
CA VAL A 26 2.32 -5.03 -4.91
C VAL A 26 2.65 -3.64 -4.36
N MET A 27 2.36 -3.38 -3.08
CA MET A 27 2.71 -2.11 -2.43
C MET A 27 4.21 -1.83 -2.47
N ALA A 28 5.05 -2.85 -2.25
CA ALA A 28 6.50 -2.70 -2.32
C ALA A 28 7.00 -2.37 -3.75
N LEU A 29 6.40 -2.96 -4.79
CA LEU A 29 6.70 -2.64 -6.18
C LEU A 29 6.25 -1.21 -6.55
N GLU A 30 5.06 -0.80 -6.12
CA GLU A 30 4.58 0.56 -6.28
C GLU A 30 5.50 1.57 -5.58
N ASP A 31 5.98 1.25 -4.37
CA ASP A 31 6.94 2.07 -3.63
C ASP A 31 8.21 2.30 -4.42
N ALA A 32 8.79 1.23 -4.97
CA ALA A 32 10.03 1.32 -5.76
C ALA A 32 9.84 2.19 -7.02
N ALA A 33 8.72 2.03 -7.73
CA ALA A 33 8.38 2.83 -8.90
C ALA A 33 8.23 4.31 -8.56
N VAL A 34 7.47 4.62 -7.50
CA VAL A 34 7.21 6.00 -7.07
C VAL A 34 8.48 6.66 -6.52
N LEU A 35 9.30 5.94 -5.75
CA LEU A 35 10.58 6.44 -5.26
C LEU A 35 11.53 6.77 -6.42
N GLY A 36 11.62 5.88 -7.42
CA GLY A 36 12.43 6.13 -8.61
C GLY A 36 11.98 7.38 -9.37
N ARG A 37 10.67 7.58 -9.54
CA ARG A 37 10.11 8.77 -10.18
C ARG A 37 10.35 10.04 -9.35
N ALA A 38 10.14 9.98 -8.04
CA ALA A 38 10.43 11.10 -7.14
C ALA A 38 11.90 11.52 -7.20
N ALA A 39 12.81 10.54 -7.23
CA ALA A 39 14.25 10.80 -7.37
C ALA A 39 14.62 11.42 -8.74
N ALA A 40 13.89 11.08 -9.80
CA ALA A 40 14.16 11.62 -11.13
C ALA A 40 13.76 13.10 -11.30
N VAL A 41 12.79 13.59 -10.49
CA VAL A 41 12.27 14.96 -10.61
C VAL A 41 12.69 15.88 -9.46
N ALA A 42 13.20 15.33 -8.36
CA ALA A 42 13.61 16.10 -7.20
C ALA A 42 14.93 16.83 -7.45
N THR A 43 15.12 17.97 -6.78
CA THR A 43 16.34 18.77 -6.85
C THR A 43 17.45 18.22 -5.94
N ASP A 44 17.08 17.49 -4.91
CA ASP A 44 17.99 16.85 -3.96
C ASP A 44 17.37 15.57 -3.36
N PRO A 45 18.20 14.71 -2.74
CA PRO A 45 17.71 13.46 -2.14
C PRO A 45 16.66 13.65 -1.05
N ASP A 46 16.75 14.68 -0.24
CA ASP A 46 15.80 14.90 0.86
C ASP A 46 14.41 15.27 0.31
N GLU A 47 14.36 16.03 -0.80
CA GLU A 47 13.12 16.31 -1.52
C GLU A 47 12.54 15.04 -2.12
N ALA A 48 13.37 14.18 -2.75
CA ALA A 48 12.91 12.91 -3.31
C ALA A 48 12.21 12.04 -2.28
N LEU A 49 12.81 11.91 -1.10
CA LEU A 49 12.24 11.08 -0.02
C LEU A 49 10.93 11.66 0.54
N ARG A 50 10.83 12.99 0.66
CA ARG A 50 9.57 13.63 1.09
C ARG A 50 8.45 13.44 0.07
N ARG A 51 8.75 13.60 -1.22
CA ARG A 51 7.78 13.38 -2.31
C ARG A 51 7.29 11.93 -2.35
N TYR A 52 8.22 10.99 -2.23
CA TYR A 52 7.90 9.56 -2.13
C TYR A 52 6.95 9.28 -0.97
N GLU A 53 7.28 9.69 0.26
CA GLU A 53 6.43 9.44 1.42
C GLU A 53 5.05 10.10 1.27
N ALA A 54 4.99 11.34 0.77
CA ALA A 54 3.74 12.05 0.56
C ALA A 54 2.81 11.31 -0.42
N ALA A 55 3.36 10.74 -1.49
CA ALA A 55 2.60 10.00 -2.48
C ALA A 55 2.17 8.61 -1.99
N ARG A 56 3.03 7.92 -1.21
CA ARG A 56 2.84 6.50 -0.88
C ARG A 56 2.17 6.24 0.46
N HIS A 57 2.44 7.07 1.48
CA HIS A 57 1.93 6.84 2.83
C HIS A 57 0.41 6.74 2.90
N PRO A 58 -0.40 7.60 2.26
CA PRO A 58 -1.86 7.47 2.28
C PRO A 58 -2.34 6.18 1.61
N ARG A 59 -1.74 5.83 0.48
CA ARG A 59 -2.07 4.64 -0.32
C ARG A 59 -1.78 3.35 0.46
N ALA A 60 -0.57 3.20 0.99
CA ALA A 60 -0.17 2.03 1.75
C ALA A 60 -0.96 1.90 3.07
N SER A 61 -1.27 3.03 3.72
CA SER A 61 -2.12 3.05 4.92
C SER A 61 -3.53 2.54 4.63
N ALA A 62 -4.12 2.93 3.51
CA ALA A 62 -5.44 2.45 3.09
C ALA A 62 -5.42 0.94 2.78
N ALA A 63 -4.41 0.46 2.05
CA ALA A 63 -4.25 -0.97 1.77
C ALA A 63 -4.05 -1.80 3.05
N LEU A 64 -3.26 -1.31 4.01
CA LEU A 64 -3.07 -1.94 5.31
C LEU A 64 -4.37 -2.00 6.12
N ALA A 65 -5.13 -0.90 6.18
CA ALA A 65 -6.41 -0.86 6.87
C ALA A 65 -7.41 -1.86 6.26
N MET A 66 -7.49 -1.91 4.94
CA MET A 66 -8.33 -2.87 4.21
C MET A 66 -7.90 -4.32 4.47
N SER A 67 -6.59 -4.61 4.48
CA SER A 67 -6.10 -5.94 4.80
C SER A 67 -6.47 -6.36 6.22
N ARG A 68 -6.29 -5.46 7.21
CA ARG A 68 -6.65 -5.73 8.61
C ARG A 68 -8.14 -5.96 8.82
N SER A 69 -9.00 -5.21 8.14
CA SER A 69 -10.47 -5.35 8.26
C SER A 69 -10.98 -6.71 7.78
N ARG A 70 -10.18 -7.44 7.01
CA ARG A 70 -10.53 -8.77 6.50
C ARG A 70 -10.11 -9.93 7.42
N ALA A 71 -9.35 -9.67 8.47
CA ALA A 71 -8.93 -10.73 9.40
C ALA A 71 -10.10 -11.58 9.93
N PRO A 72 -11.27 -11.03 10.34
CA PRO A 72 -12.40 -11.82 10.80
C PRO A 72 -12.94 -12.79 9.74
N LEU A 73 -12.80 -12.48 8.44
CA LEU A 73 -13.28 -13.34 7.35
C LEU A 73 -12.46 -14.63 7.21
N TYR A 74 -11.23 -14.65 7.73
CA TYR A 74 -10.33 -15.80 7.69
C TYR A 74 -10.33 -16.61 8.98
N PHE A 75 -10.72 -16.00 10.10
CA PHE A 75 -10.63 -16.61 11.44
C PHE A 75 -11.97 -16.73 12.15
N GLY A 76 -13.11 -16.43 11.49
CA GLY A 76 -14.44 -16.57 12.05
C GLY A 76 -14.94 -18.03 11.97
N ASP A 77 -15.95 -18.34 12.79
CA ASP A 77 -16.49 -19.70 12.93
C ASP A 77 -17.62 -20.05 11.92
N GLU A 78 -17.99 -19.11 11.02
CA GLU A 78 -19.10 -19.24 10.07
C GLU A 78 -18.64 -19.25 8.60
N PRO A 79 -18.18 -20.40 8.04
CA PRO A 79 -17.58 -20.47 6.71
C PRO A 79 -18.49 -19.95 5.58
N ALA A 80 -19.79 -20.21 5.64
CA ALA A 80 -20.74 -19.79 4.60
C ALA A 80 -20.95 -18.26 4.58
N GLN A 81 -20.90 -17.62 5.73
CA GLN A 81 -20.93 -16.16 5.84
C GLN A 81 -19.63 -15.55 5.32
N GLN A 82 -18.49 -16.13 5.70
CA GLN A 82 -17.17 -15.71 5.23
C GLN A 82 -17.07 -15.67 3.70
N VAL A 83 -17.53 -16.73 3.02
CA VAL A 83 -17.51 -16.80 1.55
C VAL A 83 -18.39 -15.70 0.93
N ARG A 84 -19.58 -15.43 1.49
CA ARG A 84 -20.46 -14.35 1.01
C ARG A 84 -19.84 -12.96 1.18
N GLU A 85 -19.25 -12.71 2.34
CA GLU A 85 -18.61 -11.42 2.66
C GLU A 85 -17.34 -11.20 1.85
N LEU A 86 -16.54 -12.25 1.59
CA LEU A 86 -15.40 -12.19 0.68
C LEU A 86 -15.85 -11.80 -0.73
N GLY A 87 -16.95 -12.39 -1.24
CA GLY A 87 -17.51 -12.04 -2.54
C GLY A 87 -18.01 -10.60 -2.60
N ALA A 88 -18.74 -10.14 -1.58
CA ALA A 88 -19.21 -8.75 -1.50
C ALA A 88 -18.07 -7.72 -1.44
N GLY A 89 -16.99 -8.07 -0.75
CA GLY A 89 -15.81 -7.18 -0.61
C GLY A 89 -14.89 -7.13 -1.83
N MET A 90 -15.15 -7.86 -2.90
CA MET A 90 -14.31 -7.82 -4.12
C MET A 90 -14.35 -6.46 -4.82
N ALA A 91 -15.46 -5.71 -4.72
CA ALA A 91 -15.55 -4.37 -5.28
C ALA A 91 -14.56 -3.40 -4.63
N GLU A 92 -14.40 -3.46 -3.32
CA GLU A 92 -13.40 -2.66 -2.59
C GLU A 92 -11.96 -3.03 -2.98
N ILE A 93 -11.67 -4.33 -3.12
CA ILE A 93 -10.34 -4.79 -3.55
C ILE A 93 -10.03 -4.25 -4.93
N ARG A 94 -11.00 -4.17 -5.85
CA ARG A 94 -10.78 -3.64 -7.19
C ARG A 94 -10.22 -2.21 -7.17
N THR A 95 -10.61 -1.37 -6.22
CA THR A 95 -10.06 -0.01 -6.10
C THR A 95 -8.54 -0.01 -5.85
N LEU A 96 -7.99 -1.10 -5.31
CA LEU A 96 -6.55 -1.24 -5.16
C LEU A 96 -5.84 -1.43 -6.50
N TYR A 97 -6.51 -1.95 -7.52
CA TYR A 97 -5.93 -2.19 -8.85
C TYR A 97 -6.02 -0.99 -9.79
N ASP A 98 -6.83 0.03 -9.44
CA ASP A 98 -6.98 1.25 -10.25
C ASP A 98 -5.82 2.25 -10.03
N TYR A 99 -4.91 1.96 -9.10
CA TYR A 99 -3.76 2.81 -8.82
C TYR A 99 -2.63 2.57 -9.82
N ASP A 100 -2.20 3.63 -10.48
CA ASP A 100 -1.06 3.60 -11.41
C ASP A 100 0.15 4.31 -10.82
N ALA A 101 1.11 3.54 -10.29
CA ALA A 101 2.36 4.05 -9.76
C ALA A 101 3.23 4.78 -10.81
N GLY A 102 2.96 4.55 -12.10
CA GLY A 102 3.64 5.21 -13.21
C GLY A 102 3.21 6.65 -13.44
N THR A 103 1.98 7.03 -13.02
CA THR A 103 1.39 8.33 -13.33
C THR A 103 0.99 9.16 -12.11
N VAL A 104 0.94 8.58 -10.92
CA VAL A 104 0.61 9.32 -9.70
C VAL A 104 1.54 10.53 -9.52
N PRO A 105 1.03 11.70 -9.07
CA PRO A 105 1.87 12.87 -8.79
C PRO A 105 2.95 12.57 -7.75
N VAL A 106 4.14 13.05 -8.02
CA VAL A 106 5.32 12.94 -7.12
C VAL A 106 6.04 14.28 -7.00
#